data_e07871dbd2fa510d0c3645b53cd5b866
#
_entry.id   e07871dbd2fa510d0c3645b53cd5b866
#
_cell.length_a   1.000
_cell.length_b   1.000
_cell.length_c   1.000
_cell.angle_alpha   90.00
_cell.angle_beta   90.00
_cell.angle_gamma   90.00
#
_symmetry.space_group_name_H-M   'P 1'
#
loop_
_entity.id
_entity.type
_entity.pdbx_description
1 polymer ?
#
loop_
_entity_poly.entity_id
_entity_poly.type
_entity_poly.pdbx_seq_one_letter_code
_entity_poly.pdbx_strand_id
1 'polypeptide(L)' 'MLDPTIAQLKSLHIQCHILTNIMFQPIHIVRLDERTGNIFILAGQEELLEFEINPQGRLTDDEQV' A
#
# COMPACT_ATOMS: atom_id res chain seq x y z
N MET A 1 18.78 6.58 -4.15
CA MET A 1 17.47 5.89 -4.26
C MET A 1 16.97 5.52 -2.89
N LEU A 2 15.69 5.75 -2.64
CA LEU A 2 15.08 5.37 -1.37
C LEU A 2 14.72 3.90 -1.37
N ASP A 3 14.94 3.25 -0.24
CA ASP A 3 14.46 1.89 -0.05
C ASP A 3 13.34 1.90 0.96
N PRO A 4 12.36 1.00 0.83
CA PRO A 4 11.31 0.88 1.84
C PRO A 4 11.91 0.44 3.16
N THR A 5 11.26 0.82 4.25
CA THR A 5 11.67 0.36 5.56
C THR A 5 11.17 -1.06 5.78
N ILE A 6 11.74 -1.74 6.78
CA ILE A 6 11.27 -3.07 7.13
C ILE A 6 9.83 -3.01 7.60
N ALA A 7 9.46 -1.97 8.35
CA ALA A 7 8.08 -1.82 8.79
C ALA A 7 7.14 -1.69 7.59
N GLN A 8 7.56 -0.95 6.55
CA GLN A 8 6.75 -0.83 5.34
C GLN A 8 6.61 -2.16 4.62
N LEU A 9 7.69 -2.93 4.54
CA LEU A 9 7.64 -4.21 3.84
C LEU A 9 6.72 -5.19 4.53
N LYS A 10 6.72 -5.20 5.86
CA LYS A 10 5.81 -6.06 6.59
C LYS A 10 4.37 -5.65 6.36
N SER A 11 4.08 -4.35 6.44
CA SER A 11 2.73 -3.87 6.19
C SER A 11 2.29 -4.13 4.76
N LEU A 12 3.20 -3.97 3.81
CA LEU A 12 2.90 -4.23 2.41
C LEU A 12 2.48 -5.69 2.24
N HIS A 13 3.23 -6.61 2.83
CA HIS A 13 2.89 -8.02 2.72
C HIS A 13 1.50 -8.30 3.31
N ILE A 14 1.22 -7.72 4.47
CA ILE A 14 -0.08 -7.92 5.12
C ILE A 14 -1.20 -7.37 4.25
N GLN A 15 -1.04 -6.17 3.70
CA GLN A 15 -2.07 -5.57 2.88
C GLN A 15 -2.28 -6.36 1.60
N CYS A 16 -1.22 -6.80 0.97
CA CYS A 16 -1.34 -7.60 -0.24
C CYS A 16 -2.03 -8.92 0.03
N HIS A 17 -1.73 -9.53 1.17
CA HIS A 17 -2.38 -10.77 1.56
C HIS A 17 -3.87 -10.56 1.77
N ILE A 18 -4.25 -9.49 2.46
CA ILE A 18 -5.65 -9.18 2.71
C ILE A 18 -6.38 -8.93 1.39
N LEU A 19 -5.80 -8.12 0.52
CA LEU A 19 -6.43 -7.80 -0.75
C LEU A 19 -6.60 -9.04 -1.62
N THR A 20 -5.59 -9.88 -1.66
CA THR A 20 -5.59 -11.03 -2.56
C THR A 20 -6.42 -12.18 -2.02
N ASN A 21 -6.26 -12.51 -0.74
CA ASN A 21 -6.79 -13.77 -0.21
C ASN A 21 -8.04 -13.61 0.62
N ILE A 22 -8.35 -12.41 1.07
CA ILE A 22 -9.53 -12.17 1.91
C ILE A 22 -10.56 -11.35 1.16
N MET A 23 -10.13 -10.26 0.53
CA MET A 23 -11.05 -9.40 -0.20
C MET A 23 -11.17 -9.78 -1.67
N PHE A 24 -10.25 -10.61 -2.18
CA PHE A 24 -10.24 -11.06 -3.56
C PHE A 24 -10.23 -9.89 -4.54
N GLN A 25 -9.45 -8.86 -4.23
CA GLN A 25 -9.31 -7.70 -5.08
C GLN A 25 -7.98 -7.76 -5.83
N PRO A 26 -7.97 -7.49 -7.12
CA PRO A 26 -6.70 -7.49 -7.86
C PRO A 26 -5.85 -6.30 -7.45
N ILE A 27 -4.54 -6.51 -7.45
CA ILE A 27 -3.58 -5.45 -7.19
C ILE A 27 -3.00 -5.03 -8.53
N HIS A 28 -3.11 -3.75 -8.85
CA HIS A 28 -2.65 -3.23 -10.14
C HIS A 28 -1.27 -2.61 -10.09
N ILE A 29 -1.01 -1.83 -9.05
CA ILE A 29 0.24 -1.08 -8.94
C ILE A 29 0.70 -1.11 -7.50
N VAL A 30 1.99 -1.38 -7.32
CA VAL A 30 2.67 -1.21 -6.03
C VAL A 30 3.96 -0.48 -6.34
N ARG A 31 4.15 0.69 -5.74
CA ARG A 31 5.38 1.43 -6.00
C ARG A 31 5.75 2.28 -4.80
N LEU A 32 7.02 2.62 -4.72
CA LEU A 32 7.52 3.55 -3.71
C LEU A 32 7.49 4.96 -4.30
N ASP A 33 6.79 5.87 -3.62
CA ASP A 33 6.76 7.27 -4.02
C ASP A 33 7.96 7.94 -3.37
N GLU A 34 8.94 8.29 -4.19
CA GLU A 34 10.18 8.84 -3.66
C GLU A 34 10.02 10.24 -3.09
N ARG A 35 8.94 10.93 -3.43
CA ARG A 35 8.72 12.26 -2.87
C ARG A 35 8.32 12.19 -1.42
N THR A 36 7.57 11.18 -1.03
CA THR A 36 7.05 11.07 0.33
C THR A 36 7.68 9.95 1.10
N GLY A 37 8.29 8.98 0.43
CA GLY A 37 8.78 7.78 1.07
C GLY A 37 7.70 6.77 1.36
N ASN A 38 6.48 7.01 0.90
CA ASN A 38 5.36 6.09 1.12
C ASN A 38 5.29 5.05 0.01
N ILE A 39 4.76 3.87 0.35
CA ILE A 39 4.43 2.87 -0.66
C ILE A 39 3.00 3.08 -1.09
N PHE A 40 2.77 3.17 -2.38
CA PHE A 40 1.45 3.36 -2.96
C PHE A 40 0.95 2.04 -3.52
N ILE A 41 -0.31 1.69 -3.22
CA ILE A 41 -0.96 0.48 -3.72
C ILE A 41 -2.26 0.89 -4.40
N LEU A 42 -2.43 0.47 -5.65
CA LEU A 42 -3.69 0.65 -6.37
C LEU A 42 -4.29 -0.72 -6.60
N ALA A 43 -5.53 -0.91 -6.18
CA ALA A 43 -6.18 -2.23 -6.23
C ALA A 43 -7.65 -2.08 -6.55
N GLY A 44 -8.33 -3.22 -6.70
CA GLY A 44 -9.76 -3.25 -6.96
C GLY A 44 -10.07 -3.41 -8.44
N GLN A 45 -11.24 -3.97 -8.75
CA GLN A 45 -11.58 -4.27 -10.13
C GLN A 45 -11.72 -3.01 -10.97
N GLU A 46 -12.09 -1.90 -10.37
CA GLU A 46 -12.20 -0.62 -11.08
C GLU A 46 -11.16 0.37 -10.63
N GLU A 47 -10.10 -0.14 -9.99
CA GLU A 47 -8.99 0.69 -9.54
C GLU A 47 -9.45 1.77 -8.56
N LEU A 48 -10.41 1.43 -7.73
CA LEU A 48 -10.99 2.40 -6.79
C LEU A 48 -10.39 2.34 -5.40
N LEU A 49 -9.55 1.33 -5.13
CA LEU A 49 -8.94 1.17 -3.82
C LEU A 49 -7.51 1.69 -3.88
N GLU A 50 -7.24 2.74 -3.12
CA GLU A 50 -5.90 3.32 -3.04
C GLU A 50 -5.44 3.33 -1.61
N PHE A 51 -4.23 2.86 -1.40
CA PHE A 51 -3.63 2.82 -0.07
C PHE A 51 -2.23 3.37 -0.12
N GLU A 52 -1.80 4.01 0.96
CA GLU A 52 -0.40 4.40 1.11
C GLU A 52 0.09 3.92 2.45
N ILE A 53 1.33 3.44 2.47
CA ILE A 53 1.97 2.96 3.68
C ILE A 53 3.17 3.87 3.95
N ASN A 54 3.16 4.55 5.09
CA ASN A 54 4.24 5.47 5.41
C ASN A 54 5.46 4.70 5.92
N PRO A 55 6.61 5.38 6.11
CA PRO A 55 7.83 4.68 6.52
C PRO A 55 7.71 3.96 7.86
N GLN A 56 6.76 4.32 8.71
CA GLN A 56 6.53 3.61 9.95
C GLN A 56 5.67 2.37 9.76
N GLY A 57 5.23 2.10 8.53
CA GLY A 57 4.43 0.93 8.25
C GLY A 57 2.94 1.12 8.49
N ARG A 58 2.47 2.35 8.55
CA ARG A 58 1.06 2.63 8.80
C ARG A 58 0.37 3.11 7.54
N LEU A 59 -0.89 2.74 7.41
CA LEU A 59 -1.71 3.24 6.32
C LEU A 59 -2.00 4.72 6.54
N THR A 60 -1.97 5.49 5.46
CA THR A 60 -2.19 6.92 5.54
C THR A 60 -3.38 7.37 4.71
N ASP A 61 -4.28 6.45 4.42
CA ASP A 61 -5.41 6.76 3.57
C ASP A 61 -6.61 7.24 4.35
N ASP A 62 -6.45 7.49 5.60
CA ASP A 62 -7.55 7.84 6.46
C ASP A 62 -7.80 9.32 6.54
N GLU A 63 -6.96 10.07 5.91
CA GLU A 63 -7.06 11.50 6.03
C GLU A 63 -8.34 12.02 5.46
N GLN A 64 -8.97 11.23 4.69
CA GLN A 64 -10.18 11.68 4.11
C GLN A 64 -11.25 11.91 5.13
N VAL A 65 -10.96 11.61 6.28
CA VAL A 65 -11.97 11.87 7.26
C VAL A 65 -12.52 13.25 7.16
#